data_1302c54e0bb1de67789ae43be7d5c6ef
#
_entry.id   1302c54e0bb1de67789ae43be7d5c6ef
#
_cell.length_a   1.000
_cell.length_b   1.000
_cell.length_c   1.000
_cell.angle_alpha   90.00
_cell.angle_beta   90.00
_cell.angle_gamma   90.00
#
_symmetry.space_group_name_H-M   'P 1'
#
loop_
_entity.id
_entity.type
_entity.pdbx_description
1 polymer ?
#
loop_
_entity_poly.entity_id
_entity_poly.type
_entity_poly.pdbx_seq_one_letter_code
_entity_poly.pdbx_strand_id
1 'polypeptide(L)'
;TGTRQFVERIVRPPFEQDIASRVRHGKDVSLLDPDVRDIAEEGIVVDERGYRVSCIFTDHAGMPSLAYRVDIGDTRVVITGDGLPSAALTEFCRDADLLVSECSGTAEFLAEQPWGGWHTNPHTLAEMASTANVQRVIIKHLVMEDVTGDLGAVERMAEDIRRGYTGDVLVGEDGLDIA
;
A
#
# COMPACT_ATOMS: atom_id res chain seq x y z
N THR A 1 -3.54 -5.08 -14.61
CA THR A 1 -4.47 -4.97 -13.49
C THR A 1 -5.90 -4.99 -14.00
N GLY A 2 -6.89 -5.13 -13.15
CA GLY A 2 -8.32 -5.14 -13.52
C GLY A 2 -9.08 -3.90 -13.07
N THR A 3 -8.39 -2.81 -12.81
CA THR A 3 -8.96 -1.59 -12.24
C THR A 3 -10.03 -0.97 -13.12
N ARG A 4 -9.79 -0.90 -14.44
CA ARG A 4 -10.79 -0.42 -15.39
C ARG A 4 -12.07 -1.24 -15.33
N GLN A 5 -11.95 -2.58 -15.39
CA GLN A 5 -13.09 -3.48 -15.33
C GLN A 5 -13.84 -3.38 -13.99
N PHE A 6 -13.11 -3.20 -12.89
CA PHE A 6 -13.71 -2.99 -11.57
C PHE A 6 -14.53 -1.68 -11.53
N VAL A 7 -13.97 -0.57 -11.99
CA VAL A 7 -14.68 0.72 -12.03
C VAL A 7 -15.91 0.64 -12.93
N GLU A 8 -15.80 0.07 -14.12
CA GLU A 8 -16.90 -0.02 -15.08
C GLU A 8 -18.04 -0.94 -14.62
N ARG A 9 -17.72 -2.04 -13.92
CA ARG A 9 -18.71 -3.07 -13.57
C ARG A 9 -19.22 -2.99 -12.13
N ILE A 10 -18.42 -2.47 -11.22
CA ILE A 10 -18.74 -2.48 -9.78
C ILE A 10 -18.97 -1.07 -9.24
N VAL A 11 -18.08 -0.13 -9.57
CA VAL A 11 -18.16 1.22 -9.00
C VAL A 11 -19.19 2.06 -9.73
N ARG A 12 -19.17 2.07 -11.06
CA ARG A 12 -20.03 2.92 -11.90
C ARG A 12 -21.53 2.57 -11.85
N PRO A 13 -21.94 1.30 -11.98
CA PRO A 13 -23.35 0.94 -12.09
C PRO A 13 -24.25 1.39 -10.92
N PRO A 14 -23.83 1.31 -9.65
CA PRO A 14 -24.66 1.78 -8.52
C PRO A 14 -25.00 3.28 -8.59
N PHE A 15 -24.17 4.08 -9.27
CA PHE A 15 -24.34 5.53 -9.38
C PHE A 15 -24.86 6.00 -10.73
N GLU A 16 -25.11 5.11 -11.67
CA GLU A 16 -25.50 5.46 -13.04
C GLU A 16 -26.75 6.36 -13.10
N GLN A 17 -27.78 6.04 -12.31
CA GLN A 17 -29.03 6.81 -12.27
C GLN A 17 -28.82 8.19 -11.64
N ASP A 18 -28.00 8.30 -10.60
CA ASP A 18 -27.68 9.58 -9.96
C ASP A 18 -26.86 10.47 -10.91
N ILE A 19 -25.85 9.88 -11.57
CA ILE A 19 -25.04 10.59 -12.58
C ILE A 19 -25.94 11.11 -13.70
N ALA A 20 -26.82 10.25 -14.27
CA ALA A 20 -27.76 10.64 -15.32
C ALA A 20 -28.72 11.73 -14.87
N SER A 21 -29.15 11.72 -13.61
CA SER A 21 -30.00 12.77 -13.03
C SER A 21 -29.23 14.09 -12.94
N ARG A 22 -27.99 14.08 -12.47
CA ARG A 22 -27.14 15.28 -12.38
C ARG A 22 -26.86 15.91 -13.73
N VAL A 23 -26.55 15.10 -14.75
CA VAL A 23 -26.37 15.56 -16.13
C VAL A 23 -27.63 16.25 -16.65
N ARG A 24 -28.83 15.65 -16.45
CA ARG A 24 -30.11 16.27 -16.88
C ARG A 24 -30.37 17.62 -16.20
N HIS A 25 -29.85 17.83 -15.00
CA HIS A 25 -29.99 19.09 -14.27
C HIS A 25 -28.80 20.05 -14.48
N GLY A 26 -27.97 19.81 -15.51
CA GLY A 26 -26.86 20.70 -15.88
C GLY A 26 -25.73 20.77 -14.86
N LYS A 27 -25.58 19.72 -14.02
CA LYS A 27 -24.46 19.62 -13.08
C LYS A 27 -23.23 19.10 -13.79
N ASP A 28 -22.07 19.65 -13.42
CA ASP A 28 -20.79 19.11 -13.83
C ASP A 28 -20.57 17.74 -13.15
N VAL A 29 -20.34 16.71 -13.95
CA VAL A 29 -20.08 15.34 -13.50
C VAL A 29 -18.67 14.85 -13.88
N SER A 30 -17.81 15.73 -14.41
CA SER A 30 -16.47 15.37 -14.85
C SER A 30 -15.63 14.73 -13.74
N LEU A 31 -15.82 15.17 -12.49
CA LEU A 31 -15.17 14.57 -11.32
C LEU A 31 -15.70 13.18 -10.93
N LEU A 32 -16.83 12.76 -11.52
CA LEU A 32 -17.43 11.44 -11.29
C LEU A 32 -17.01 10.42 -12.37
N ASP A 33 -16.22 10.84 -13.34
CA ASP A 33 -15.69 10.02 -14.42
C ASP A 33 -14.16 9.92 -14.32
N PRO A 34 -13.63 8.99 -13.48
CA PRO A 34 -12.21 8.88 -13.27
C PRO A 34 -11.49 8.43 -14.55
N ASP A 35 -10.34 9.02 -14.86
CA ASP A 35 -9.40 8.49 -15.86
C ASP A 35 -8.73 7.23 -15.29
N VAL A 36 -9.23 6.08 -15.70
CA VAL A 36 -8.76 4.78 -15.21
C VAL A 36 -7.75 4.20 -16.18
N ARG A 37 -6.58 3.86 -15.65
CA ARG A 37 -5.52 3.20 -16.41
C ARG A 37 -5.14 1.88 -15.74
N ASP A 38 -5.16 0.79 -16.51
CA ASP A 38 -4.56 -0.46 -16.09
C ASP A 38 -3.04 -0.40 -16.30
N ILE A 39 -2.30 -0.79 -15.27
CA ILE A 39 -0.84 -0.86 -15.33
C ILE A 39 -0.46 -2.26 -15.79
N ALA A 40 0.25 -2.32 -16.92
CA ALA A 40 0.73 -3.56 -17.52
C ALA A 40 2.26 -3.73 -17.39
N GLU A 41 2.99 -2.65 -17.15
CA GLU A 41 4.44 -2.62 -17.05
C GLU A 41 4.89 -1.79 -15.86
N GLU A 42 6.04 -2.13 -15.30
CA GLU A 42 6.70 -1.35 -14.26
C GLU A 42 7.28 -0.06 -14.82
N GLY A 43 7.45 0.93 -13.96
CA GLY A 43 8.09 2.20 -14.29
C GLY A 43 7.28 3.42 -13.93
N ILE A 44 7.49 4.51 -14.64
CA ILE A 44 6.83 5.79 -14.38
C ILE A 44 5.39 5.75 -14.89
N VAL A 45 4.43 6.00 -14.01
CA VAL A 45 2.98 6.04 -14.30
C VAL A 45 2.42 7.46 -14.34
N VAL A 46 3.06 8.39 -13.60
CA VAL A 46 2.76 9.82 -13.63
C VAL A 46 4.09 10.58 -13.60
N ASP A 47 4.25 11.58 -14.44
CA ASP A 47 5.38 12.53 -14.41
C ASP A 47 4.82 13.94 -14.65
N GLU A 48 4.60 14.67 -13.57
CA GLU A 48 3.98 15.98 -13.59
C GLU A 48 4.92 17.01 -12.95
N ARG A 49 4.61 18.31 -13.19
CA ARG A 49 5.41 19.37 -12.59
C ARG A 49 5.30 19.33 -11.06
N GLY A 50 6.40 18.92 -10.41
CA GLY A 50 6.53 18.92 -8.95
C GLY A 50 6.38 17.55 -8.30
N TYR A 51 5.91 16.52 -9.01
CA TYR A 51 5.89 15.16 -8.50
C TYR A 51 5.99 14.10 -9.58
N ARG A 52 6.52 12.95 -9.22
CA ARG A 52 6.59 11.75 -10.07
C ARG A 52 6.05 10.55 -9.32
N VAL A 53 5.30 9.70 -10.01
CA VAL A 53 4.86 8.40 -9.48
C VAL A 53 5.42 7.30 -10.34
N SER A 54 6.07 6.34 -9.72
CA SER A 54 6.51 5.10 -10.36
C SER A 54 5.92 3.89 -9.65
N CYS A 55 5.93 2.74 -10.31
CA CYS A 55 5.44 1.49 -9.73
C CYS A 55 6.30 0.30 -10.11
N ILE A 56 6.26 -0.73 -9.25
CA ILE A 56 6.74 -2.07 -9.53
C ILE A 56 5.68 -3.09 -9.13
N PHE A 57 5.75 -4.30 -9.69
CA PHE A 57 4.92 -5.41 -9.23
C PHE A 57 5.49 -6.00 -7.95
N THR A 58 4.57 -6.43 -7.05
CA THR A 58 4.90 -7.18 -5.84
C THR A 58 4.36 -8.59 -5.95
N ASP A 59 5.01 -9.56 -5.29
CA ASP A 59 4.57 -10.96 -5.29
C ASP A 59 3.50 -11.18 -4.22
N HIS A 60 2.27 -11.40 -4.66
CA HIS A 60 1.13 -11.68 -3.81
C HIS A 60 0.31 -12.86 -4.37
N ALA A 61 0.81 -14.10 -4.18
CA ALA A 61 0.13 -15.32 -4.61
C ALA A 61 -0.27 -15.36 -6.10
N GLY A 62 0.48 -14.69 -6.97
CA GLY A 62 0.15 -14.56 -8.40
C GLY A 62 -1.00 -13.59 -8.69
N MET A 63 -1.54 -12.92 -7.70
CA MET A 63 -2.47 -11.80 -7.89
C MET A 63 -1.69 -10.54 -8.27
N PRO A 64 -2.20 -9.73 -9.21
CA PRO A 64 -1.57 -8.45 -9.54
C PRO A 64 -1.58 -7.53 -8.31
N SER A 65 -0.41 -7.25 -7.77
CA SER A 65 -0.19 -6.29 -6.70
C SER A 65 0.92 -5.34 -7.08
N LEU A 66 0.85 -4.09 -6.62
CA LEU A 66 1.77 -3.02 -6.99
C LEU A 66 2.27 -2.29 -5.75
N ALA A 67 3.55 -1.94 -5.76
CA ALA A 67 4.08 -0.87 -4.93
C ALA A 67 4.19 0.40 -5.77
N TYR A 68 3.90 1.54 -5.13
CA TYR A 68 4.05 2.87 -5.72
C TYR A 68 5.09 3.66 -4.96
N ARG A 69 5.89 4.42 -5.70
CA ARG A 69 6.81 5.42 -5.17
C ARG A 69 6.42 6.78 -5.70
N VAL A 70 6.25 7.71 -4.79
CA VAL A 70 5.94 9.12 -5.07
C VAL A 70 7.15 9.95 -4.66
N ASP A 71 7.78 10.61 -5.63
CA ASP A 71 8.85 11.58 -5.43
C ASP A 71 8.26 13.00 -5.57
N ILE A 72 8.37 13.82 -4.51
CA ILE A 72 7.89 15.21 -4.45
C ILE A 72 9.03 16.09 -3.96
N GLY A 73 9.69 16.83 -4.87
CA GLY A 73 10.94 17.51 -4.55
C GLY A 73 11.99 16.53 -4.08
N ASP A 74 12.50 16.71 -2.85
CA ASP A 74 13.47 15.82 -2.23
C ASP A 74 12.83 14.71 -1.38
N THR A 75 11.49 14.73 -1.22
CA THR A 75 10.76 13.76 -0.40
C THR A 75 10.34 12.55 -1.21
N ARG A 76 10.59 11.37 -0.65
CA ARG A 76 10.27 10.07 -1.24
C ARG A 76 9.35 9.27 -0.35
N VAL A 77 8.16 8.96 -0.86
CA VAL A 77 7.18 8.12 -0.17
C VAL A 77 6.98 6.83 -0.98
N VAL A 78 7.08 5.69 -0.32
CA VAL A 78 6.77 4.39 -0.93
C VAL A 78 5.56 3.79 -0.23
N ILE A 79 4.61 3.29 -1.03
CA ILE A 79 3.40 2.61 -0.53
C ILE A 79 3.36 1.24 -1.18
N THR A 80 3.46 0.18 -0.38
CA THR A 80 3.35 -1.18 -0.92
C THR A 80 1.89 -1.60 -1.05
N GLY A 81 1.59 -2.43 -2.06
CA GLY A 81 0.43 -3.32 -1.99
C GLY A 81 0.71 -4.47 -1.03
N ASP A 82 -0.18 -5.46 -1.04
CA ASP A 82 0.05 -6.71 -0.33
C ASP A 82 1.10 -7.53 -1.07
N GLY A 83 1.93 -8.26 -0.34
CA GLY A 83 2.98 -9.08 -0.94
C GLY A 83 4.22 -9.23 -0.07
N LEU A 84 5.13 -10.07 -0.53
CA LEU A 84 6.38 -10.36 0.16
C LEU A 84 7.47 -9.33 -0.18
N PRO A 85 8.34 -8.99 0.78
CA PRO A 85 9.58 -8.31 0.50
C PRO A 85 10.42 -9.08 -0.53
N SER A 86 10.98 -8.35 -1.48
CA SER A 86 11.89 -8.87 -2.48
C SER A 86 13.09 -7.95 -2.65
N ALA A 87 14.15 -8.43 -3.31
CA ALA A 87 15.30 -7.57 -3.59
C ALA A 87 14.91 -6.36 -4.47
N ALA A 88 13.97 -6.55 -5.40
CA ALA A 88 13.46 -5.46 -6.24
C ALA A 88 12.66 -4.44 -5.42
N LEU A 89 11.79 -4.91 -4.50
CA LEU A 89 11.03 -4.02 -3.62
C LEU A 89 11.95 -3.30 -2.63
N THR A 90 12.96 -3.98 -2.08
CA THR A 90 13.97 -3.36 -1.20
C THR A 90 14.72 -2.24 -1.92
N GLU A 91 15.16 -2.48 -3.15
CA GLU A 91 15.82 -1.44 -3.97
C GLU A 91 14.88 -0.28 -4.30
N PHE A 92 13.61 -0.57 -4.58
CA PHE A 92 12.59 0.43 -4.86
C PHE A 92 12.30 1.34 -3.65
N CYS A 93 12.41 0.79 -2.43
CA CYS A 93 12.29 1.52 -1.16
C CYS A 93 13.55 2.31 -0.77
N ARG A 94 14.66 2.20 -1.53
CA ARG A 94 15.94 2.79 -1.13
C ARG A 94 15.84 4.28 -0.82
N ASP A 95 16.35 4.66 0.37
CA ASP A 95 16.39 6.01 0.90
C ASP A 95 15.01 6.70 0.93
N ALA A 96 13.92 5.92 1.15
CA ALA A 96 12.61 6.50 1.33
C ALA A 96 12.51 7.24 2.67
N ASP A 97 11.92 8.45 2.64
CA ASP A 97 11.59 9.20 3.84
C ASP A 97 10.44 8.54 4.60
N LEU A 98 9.52 7.92 3.84
CA LEU A 98 8.38 7.21 4.37
C LEU A 98 8.10 5.93 3.56
N LEU A 99 7.96 4.82 4.27
CA LEU A 99 7.45 3.55 3.75
C LEU A 99 6.13 3.22 4.43
N VAL A 100 5.04 3.19 3.67
CA VAL A 100 3.74 2.65 4.10
C VAL A 100 3.64 1.22 3.61
N SER A 101 3.77 0.25 4.51
CA SER A 101 3.86 -1.16 4.16
C SER A 101 2.79 -2.00 4.85
N GLU A 102 2.33 -3.04 4.17
CA GLU A 102 1.59 -4.08 4.84
C GLU A 102 2.45 -4.75 5.90
N CYS A 103 1.80 -5.20 7.00
CA CYS A 103 2.35 -6.09 8.00
C CYS A 103 1.19 -6.87 8.62
N SER A 104 0.84 -8.02 8.02
CA SER A 104 -0.45 -8.66 8.28
C SER A 104 -0.52 -9.45 9.58
N GLY A 105 0.63 -9.81 10.17
CA GLY A 105 0.70 -10.55 11.42
C GLY A 105 2.11 -10.94 11.79
N THR A 106 2.28 -11.52 13.00
CA THR A 106 3.56 -12.09 13.41
C THR A 106 3.91 -13.31 12.54
N ALA A 107 5.18 -13.69 12.53
CA ALA A 107 5.62 -14.86 11.75
C ALA A 107 4.89 -16.15 12.17
N GLU A 108 4.64 -16.31 13.49
CA GLU A 108 3.92 -17.47 14.05
C GLU A 108 2.46 -17.47 13.59
N PHE A 109 1.77 -16.33 13.70
CA PHE A 109 0.39 -16.21 13.23
C PHE A 109 0.27 -16.52 11.74
N LEU A 110 1.14 -15.94 10.90
CA LEU A 110 1.11 -16.15 9.46
C LEU A 110 1.42 -17.61 9.09
N ALA A 111 2.32 -18.29 9.82
CA ALA A 111 2.62 -19.70 9.58
C ALA A 111 1.42 -20.63 9.78
N GLU A 112 0.44 -20.24 10.60
CA GLU A 112 -0.79 -20.98 10.84
C GLU A 112 -1.89 -20.70 9.81
N GLN A 113 -1.71 -19.66 8.97
CA GLN A 113 -2.72 -19.27 8.00
C GLN A 113 -2.41 -19.88 6.61
N PRO A 114 -3.41 -20.40 5.88
CA PRO A 114 -3.20 -20.96 4.54
C PRO A 114 -2.73 -19.89 3.52
N TRP A 115 -2.95 -18.62 3.82
CA TRP A 115 -2.56 -17.47 3.00
C TRP A 115 -1.34 -16.71 3.56
N GLY A 116 -0.85 -17.06 4.75
CA GLY A 116 0.20 -16.31 5.46
C GLY A 116 1.54 -16.24 4.74
N GLY A 117 1.84 -17.25 3.91
CA GLY A 117 3.07 -17.28 3.12
C GLY A 117 3.19 -16.23 2.02
N TRP A 118 2.17 -15.40 1.83
CA TRP A 118 2.16 -14.32 0.82
C TRP A 118 2.11 -12.92 1.43
N HIS A 119 2.28 -12.82 2.75
CA HIS A 119 2.21 -11.56 3.48
C HIS A 119 3.47 -11.29 4.30
N THR A 120 3.72 -10.01 4.51
CA THR A 120 4.87 -9.51 5.26
C THR A 120 4.64 -9.63 6.76
N ASN A 121 5.66 -10.06 7.49
CA ASN A 121 5.71 -10.06 8.95
C ASN A 121 6.70 -9.00 9.48
N PRO A 122 6.72 -8.70 10.81
CA PRO A 122 7.58 -7.71 11.40
C PRO A 122 9.07 -7.88 11.11
N HIS A 123 9.59 -9.12 11.13
CA HIS A 123 11.02 -9.38 10.92
C HIS A 123 11.45 -9.08 9.49
N THR A 124 10.70 -9.56 8.50
CA THR A 124 11.02 -9.34 7.10
C THR A 124 10.84 -7.87 6.71
N LEU A 125 9.86 -7.16 7.30
CA LEU A 125 9.70 -5.72 7.12
C LEU A 125 10.88 -4.93 7.71
N ALA A 126 11.30 -5.27 8.94
CA ALA A 126 12.44 -4.63 9.59
C ALA A 126 13.73 -4.79 8.78
N GLU A 127 13.99 -6.00 8.26
CA GLU A 127 15.16 -6.29 7.41
C GLU A 127 15.10 -5.47 6.11
N MET A 128 13.96 -5.44 5.43
CA MET A 128 13.78 -4.66 4.21
C MET A 128 13.98 -3.17 4.46
N ALA A 129 13.33 -2.61 5.49
CA ALA A 129 13.42 -1.19 5.82
C ALA A 129 14.84 -0.76 6.20
N SER A 130 15.54 -1.60 6.98
CA SER A 130 16.95 -1.36 7.36
C SER A 130 17.88 -1.43 6.14
N THR A 131 17.72 -2.45 5.29
CA THR A 131 18.55 -2.62 4.10
C THR A 131 18.33 -1.49 3.09
N ALA A 132 17.10 -1.02 2.96
CA ALA A 132 16.73 0.08 2.08
C ALA A 132 17.06 1.46 2.65
N ASN A 133 17.54 1.57 3.88
CA ASN A 133 17.82 2.84 4.57
C ASN A 133 16.58 3.75 4.64
N VAL A 134 15.41 3.16 4.92
CA VAL A 134 14.15 3.90 5.10
C VAL A 134 14.23 4.72 6.39
N GLN A 135 13.66 5.92 6.42
CA GLN A 135 13.68 6.76 7.63
C GLN A 135 12.52 6.47 8.57
N ARG A 136 11.30 6.25 8.02
CA ARG A 136 10.09 6.00 8.79
C ARG A 136 9.24 4.91 8.12
N VAL A 137 8.67 4.02 8.94
CA VAL A 137 7.73 2.97 8.51
C VAL A 137 6.37 3.22 9.13
N ILE A 138 5.30 3.14 8.33
CA ILE A 138 3.92 3.01 8.79
C ILE A 138 3.44 1.62 8.41
N ILE A 139 2.97 0.85 9.39
CA ILE A 139 2.35 -0.45 9.14
C ILE A 139 0.86 -0.33 8.90
N LYS A 140 0.36 -1.03 7.90
CA LYS A 140 -1.05 -1.13 7.52
C LYS A 140 -1.45 -2.58 7.28
N HIS A 141 -2.71 -2.85 6.92
CA HIS A 141 -3.22 -4.19 6.62
C HIS A 141 -3.04 -5.15 7.82
N LEU A 142 -3.58 -4.76 8.98
CA LEU A 142 -3.34 -5.36 10.29
C LEU A 142 -4.28 -6.55 10.56
N VAL A 143 -4.19 -7.59 9.73
CA VAL A 143 -5.14 -8.72 9.67
C VAL A 143 -5.16 -9.55 10.95
N MET A 144 -4.03 -9.67 11.65
CA MET A 144 -3.94 -10.46 12.88
C MET A 144 -4.89 -9.97 13.96
N GLU A 145 -5.01 -8.65 14.14
CA GLU A 145 -5.95 -8.06 15.11
C GLU A 145 -7.38 -8.38 14.74
N ASP A 146 -7.75 -8.20 13.47
CA ASP A 146 -9.12 -8.46 12.97
C ASP A 146 -9.52 -9.92 13.12
N VAL A 147 -8.59 -10.85 12.88
CA VAL A 147 -8.86 -12.31 12.95
C VAL A 147 -8.89 -12.81 14.38
N THR A 148 -8.01 -12.32 15.25
CA THR A 148 -7.86 -12.83 16.62
C THR A 148 -8.66 -12.06 17.66
N GLY A 149 -9.04 -10.81 17.37
CA GLY A 149 -9.60 -9.87 18.34
C GLY A 149 -8.59 -9.40 19.40
N ASP A 150 -7.31 -9.65 19.19
CA ASP A 150 -6.24 -9.26 20.11
C ASP A 150 -5.78 -7.83 19.87
N LEU A 151 -6.39 -6.89 20.58
CA LEU A 151 -6.08 -5.45 20.45
C LEU A 151 -4.62 -5.07 20.79
N GLY A 152 -3.86 -5.97 21.44
CA GLY A 152 -2.44 -5.77 21.71
C GLY A 152 -1.52 -6.33 20.62
N ALA A 153 -2.05 -7.04 19.62
CA ALA A 153 -1.26 -7.68 18.58
C ALA A 153 -0.45 -6.68 17.76
N VAL A 154 -1.08 -5.60 17.37
CA VAL A 154 -0.48 -4.57 16.49
C VAL A 154 0.69 -3.87 17.17
N GLU A 155 0.55 -3.51 18.45
CA GLU A 155 1.66 -2.88 19.19
C GLU A 155 2.84 -3.83 19.35
N ARG A 156 2.60 -5.13 19.61
CA ARG A 156 3.68 -6.13 19.64
C ARG A 156 4.36 -6.27 18.29
N MET A 157 3.62 -6.22 17.19
CA MET A 157 4.20 -6.23 15.84
C MET A 157 5.10 -5.00 15.62
N ALA A 158 4.64 -3.81 16.04
CA ALA A 158 5.45 -2.60 15.95
C ALA A 158 6.72 -2.68 16.82
N GLU A 159 6.63 -3.26 18.03
CA GLU A 159 7.78 -3.52 18.88
C GLU A 159 8.78 -4.50 18.25
N ASP A 160 8.28 -5.54 17.58
CA ASP A 160 9.14 -6.52 16.88
C ASP A 160 9.89 -5.87 15.71
N ILE A 161 9.23 -4.96 14.97
CA ILE A 161 9.91 -4.17 13.93
C ILE A 161 11.02 -3.30 14.56
N ARG A 162 10.73 -2.60 15.66
CA ARG A 162 11.71 -1.73 16.36
C ARG A 162 12.93 -2.48 16.89
N ARG A 163 12.87 -3.80 17.07
CA ARG A 163 14.04 -4.62 17.45
C ARG A 163 15.02 -4.82 16.30
N GLY A 164 14.57 -4.80 15.06
CA GLY A 164 15.39 -5.02 13.87
C GLY A 164 15.57 -3.80 12.97
N TYR A 165 14.93 -2.67 13.31
CA TYR A 165 14.94 -1.45 12.52
C TYR A 165 15.06 -0.23 13.42
N THR A 166 15.98 0.69 13.11
CA THR A 166 16.33 1.84 13.96
C THR A 166 15.58 3.14 13.61
N GLY A 167 14.84 3.17 12.50
CA GLY A 167 14.00 4.30 12.12
C GLY A 167 12.68 4.34 12.90
N ASP A 168 11.87 5.34 12.62
CA ASP A 168 10.57 5.50 13.27
C ASP A 168 9.58 4.44 12.79
N VAL A 169 8.80 3.86 13.71
CA VAL A 169 7.74 2.90 13.42
C VAL A 169 6.42 3.40 13.99
N LEU A 170 5.45 3.60 13.11
CA LEU A 170 4.09 4.01 13.45
C LEU A 170 3.09 2.93 13.03
N VAL A 171 2.00 2.83 13.79
CA VAL A 171 0.82 2.06 13.40
C VAL A 171 -0.08 2.97 12.58
N GLY A 172 -0.50 2.50 11.40
CA GLY A 172 -1.44 3.22 10.55
C GLY A 172 -2.85 3.15 11.12
N GLU A 173 -3.52 4.29 11.16
CA GLU A 173 -4.92 4.43 11.50
C GLU A 173 -5.59 5.44 10.56
N ASP A 174 -6.91 5.33 10.40
CA ASP A 174 -7.66 6.25 9.56
C ASP A 174 -7.58 7.69 10.12
N GLY A 175 -7.14 8.62 9.27
CA GLY A 175 -6.97 10.02 9.65
C GLY A 175 -5.65 10.34 10.36
N LEU A 176 -4.69 9.41 10.39
CA LEU A 176 -3.34 9.68 10.91
C LEU A 176 -2.69 10.83 10.14
N ASP A 177 -2.33 11.88 10.86
CA ASP A 177 -1.55 13.02 10.35
C ASP A 177 -0.08 12.85 10.78
N ILE A 178 0.81 12.86 9.81
CA ILE A 178 2.26 12.69 9.97
C ILE A 178 2.98 13.98 9.57
N ALA A 179 2.70 15.05 10.28
CA ALA A 179 3.38 16.34 10.09
C ALA A 179 4.89 16.25 10.42
#